data_94bf14bf3a956095f2d74ee63e3ed1a9
#
_entry.id   94bf14bf3a956095f2d74ee63e3ed1a9
#
_cell.length_a   1.000
_cell.length_b   1.000
_cell.length_c   1.000
_cell.angle_alpha   90.00
_cell.angle_beta   90.00
_cell.angle_gamma   90.00
#
_symmetry.space_group_name_H-M   'P 1'
#
loop_
_entity.id
_entity.type
_entity.pdbx_description
1 polymer ?
#
loop_
_entity_poly.entity_id
_entity_poly.type
_entity_poly.pdbx_seq_one_letter_code
_entity_poly.pdbx_strand_id
1 'polypeptide(L)'
;MRLILAIIFAGLTTLSSYSQQTPASATNRSTLILGGDAHLGTGDAINDAAIGFRDGKIDFVGRTFQADKSKYDDIIDATGKQIYPGFIIANSTLGLQEIAAVRATQDQYEVGTFRPNVRAIIAFNTDSEITPTVRTNGVLMGQITPRQGVISGASGVVHFDGWNWEDAAIKMVDGIHLNWPSTHHKHNL
;
A
#
# COMPACT_ATOMS: atom_id res chain seq x y z
N MET A 1 48.07 -12.27 -16.64
CA MET A 1 47.52 -12.19 -15.25
C MET A 1 46.83 -10.84 -14.95
N ARG A 2 47.49 -9.69 -15.17
CA ARG A 2 46.86 -8.36 -14.94
C ARG A 2 45.61 -8.06 -15.78
N LEU A 3 45.58 -8.49 -17.05
CA LEU A 3 44.43 -8.30 -17.95
C LEU A 3 43.20 -9.14 -17.51
N ILE A 4 43.44 -10.38 -17.08
CA ILE A 4 42.39 -11.29 -16.59
C ILE A 4 41.77 -10.74 -15.30
N LEU A 5 42.58 -10.19 -14.40
CA LEU A 5 42.09 -9.54 -13.16
C LEU A 5 41.21 -8.30 -13.47
N ALA A 6 41.61 -7.50 -14.47
CA ALA A 6 40.82 -6.34 -14.89
C ALA A 6 39.47 -6.73 -15.51
N ILE A 7 39.41 -7.82 -16.28
CA ILE A 7 38.15 -8.32 -16.86
C ILE A 7 37.23 -8.87 -15.78
N ILE A 8 37.78 -9.59 -14.78
CA ILE A 8 36.99 -10.09 -13.64
C ILE A 8 36.45 -8.91 -12.82
N PHE A 9 37.26 -7.88 -12.57
CA PHE A 9 36.83 -6.70 -11.82
C PHE A 9 35.77 -5.90 -12.58
N ALA A 10 35.89 -5.73 -13.90
CA ALA A 10 34.88 -5.10 -14.74
C ALA A 10 33.57 -5.90 -14.79
N GLY A 11 33.64 -7.24 -14.76
CA GLY A 11 32.46 -8.12 -14.71
C GLY A 11 31.69 -8.06 -13.39
N LEU A 12 32.39 -7.81 -12.27
CA LEU A 12 31.71 -7.67 -10.95
C LEU A 12 30.95 -6.35 -10.80
N THR A 13 31.33 -5.30 -11.53
CA THR A 13 30.65 -4.00 -11.44
C THR A 13 29.35 -3.92 -12.24
N THR A 14 29.05 -4.91 -13.08
CA THR A 14 27.80 -4.96 -13.86
C THR A 14 26.64 -5.65 -13.15
N LEU A 15 26.82 -6.10 -11.91
CA LEU A 15 25.72 -6.56 -11.08
C LEU A 15 24.92 -5.35 -10.60
N SER A 16 24.07 -4.83 -11.48
CA SER A 16 23.06 -3.82 -11.11
C SER A 16 22.13 -4.46 -10.08
N SER A 17 22.30 -4.12 -8.81
CA SER A 17 21.32 -4.46 -7.79
C SER A 17 20.08 -3.59 -8.02
N TYR A 18 19.07 -4.16 -8.61
CA TYR A 18 17.72 -3.57 -8.61
C TYR A 18 17.17 -3.72 -7.19
N SER A 19 17.36 -2.70 -6.37
CA SER A 19 16.92 -2.70 -4.99
C SER A 19 15.61 -1.93 -4.80
N GLN A 20 15.20 -1.12 -5.75
CA GLN A 20 13.98 -0.34 -5.67
C GLN A 20 12.83 -1.03 -6.39
N GLN A 21 11.73 -1.22 -5.68
CA GLN A 21 10.46 -1.60 -6.27
C GLN A 21 9.88 -0.40 -7.04
N THR A 22 9.81 -0.51 -8.36
CA THR A 22 9.11 0.49 -9.16
C THR A 22 7.60 0.22 -9.12
N PRO A 23 6.77 1.26 -8.99
CA PRO A 23 5.33 1.13 -9.12
C PRO A 23 4.93 0.49 -10.44
N ALA A 24 3.86 -0.29 -10.42
CA ALA A 24 3.33 -0.93 -11.62
C ALA A 24 2.86 0.11 -12.63
N SER A 25 3.20 -0.08 -13.90
CA SER A 25 2.67 0.77 -14.96
C SER A 25 1.15 0.61 -15.07
N ALA A 26 0.44 1.70 -15.29
CA ALA A 26 -0.97 1.65 -15.58
C ALA A 26 -1.22 0.74 -16.80
N THR A 27 -2.16 -0.18 -16.65
CA THR A 27 -2.54 -1.09 -17.74
C THR A 27 -4.00 -0.82 -18.14
N ASN A 28 -4.24 -0.75 -19.45
CA ASN A 28 -5.57 -0.71 -20.01
C ASN A 28 -6.09 -2.12 -20.38
N ARG A 29 -5.33 -3.15 -20.06
CA ARG A 29 -5.71 -4.54 -20.33
C ARG A 29 -6.77 -4.99 -19.33
N SER A 30 -7.79 -5.63 -19.86
CA SER A 30 -8.81 -6.28 -19.04
C SER A 30 -8.33 -7.66 -18.58
N THR A 31 -8.59 -7.99 -17.31
CA THR A 31 -8.13 -9.25 -16.70
C THR A 31 -9.31 -10.00 -16.09
N LEU A 32 -9.35 -11.32 -16.33
CA LEU A 32 -10.34 -12.21 -15.72
C LEU A 32 -9.63 -13.25 -14.85
N ILE A 33 -9.96 -13.31 -13.58
CA ILE A 33 -9.52 -14.37 -12.67
C ILE A 33 -10.59 -15.44 -12.62
N LEU A 34 -10.23 -16.72 -12.79
CA LEU A 34 -11.15 -17.84 -12.90
C LEU A 34 -10.80 -18.98 -11.94
N GLY A 35 -11.82 -19.72 -11.48
CA GLY A 35 -11.70 -21.05 -10.87
C GLY A 35 -11.30 -21.08 -9.41
N GLY A 36 -11.10 -19.93 -8.77
CA GLY A 36 -10.83 -19.85 -7.33
C GLY A 36 -12.09 -19.70 -6.48
N ASP A 37 -11.95 -19.88 -5.17
CA ASP A 37 -13.01 -19.58 -4.22
C ASP A 37 -12.88 -18.14 -3.75
N ALA A 38 -13.82 -17.27 -4.13
CA ALA A 38 -13.77 -15.83 -3.84
C ALA A 38 -14.55 -15.48 -2.58
N HIS A 39 -13.86 -14.80 -1.66
CA HIS A 39 -14.46 -14.23 -0.45
C HIS A 39 -14.76 -12.75 -0.69
N LEU A 40 -16.03 -12.35 -0.58
CA LEU A 40 -16.47 -11.02 -1.00
C LEU A 40 -16.26 -9.92 0.06
N GLY A 41 -15.80 -10.27 1.26
CA GLY A 41 -15.66 -9.33 2.37
C GLY A 41 -16.97 -9.00 3.09
N THR A 42 -18.11 -9.45 2.56
CA THR A 42 -19.44 -9.32 3.18
C THR A 42 -19.82 -10.50 4.07
N GLY A 43 -18.97 -11.53 4.11
CA GLY A 43 -19.24 -12.84 4.72
C GLY A 43 -19.64 -13.90 3.71
N ASP A 44 -19.99 -13.52 2.49
CA ASP A 44 -20.33 -14.45 1.42
C ASP A 44 -19.09 -14.95 0.69
N ALA A 45 -19.17 -16.18 0.16
CA ALA A 45 -18.15 -16.76 -0.70
C ALA A 45 -18.79 -17.36 -1.97
N ILE A 46 -18.06 -17.26 -3.08
CA ILE A 46 -18.45 -17.85 -4.36
C ILE A 46 -17.41 -18.92 -4.71
N ASN A 47 -17.82 -20.18 -4.73
CA ASN A 47 -17.00 -21.27 -5.19
C ASN A 47 -16.93 -21.26 -6.71
N ASP A 48 -15.77 -21.66 -7.28
CA ASP A 48 -15.52 -21.62 -8.72
C ASP A 48 -15.84 -20.23 -9.29
N ALA A 49 -15.27 -19.19 -8.68
CA ALA A 49 -15.56 -17.81 -8.99
C ALA A 49 -14.88 -17.33 -10.27
N ALA A 50 -15.50 -16.34 -10.88
CA ALA A 50 -14.92 -15.52 -11.93
C ALA A 50 -14.99 -14.04 -11.51
N ILE A 51 -13.86 -13.33 -11.54
CA ILE A 51 -13.77 -11.91 -11.21
C ILE A 51 -13.09 -11.18 -12.36
N GLY A 52 -13.82 -10.28 -13.01
CA GLY A 52 -13.34 -9.48 -14.12
C GLY A 52 -12.97 -8.06 -13.70
N PHE A 53 -11.87 -7.58 -14.26
CA PHE A 53 -11.36 -6.22 -14.05
C PHE A 53 -11.19 -5.53 -15.39
N ARG A 54 -11.62 -4.27 -15.46
CA ARG A 54 -11.43 -3.41 -16.60
C ARG A 54 -11.27 -1.96 -16.13
N ASP A 55 -10.29 -1.26 -16.66
CA ASP A 55 -10.04 0.16 -16.34
C ASP A 55 -9.96 0.43 -14.82
N GLY A 56 -9.27 -0.46 -14.09
CA GLY A 56 -9.09 -0.36 -12.65
C GLY A 56 -10.35 -0.61 -11.82
N LYS A 57 -11.42 -1.15 -12.42
CA LYS A 57 -12.68 -1.47 -11.74
C LYS A 57 -13.06 -2.93 -11.94
N ILE A 58 -13.78 -3.48 -10.96
CA ILE A 58 -14.42 -4.79 -11.10
C ILE A 58 -15.66 -4.59 -11.99
N ASP A 59 -15.69 -5.27 -13.15
CA ASP A 59 -16.81 -5.23 -14.10
C ASP A 59 -17.65 -6.50 -14.08
N PHE A 60 -17.11 -7.59 -13.52
CA PHE A 60 -17.84 -8.85 -13.39
C PHE A 60 -17.47 -9.57 -12.08
N VAL A 61 -18.49 -10.10 -11.40
CA VAL A 61 -18.33 -11.04 -10.27
C VAL A 61 -19.41 -12.10 -10.38
N GLY A 62 -19.02 -13.38 -10.45
CA GLY A 62 -19.96 -14.49 -10.58
C GLY A 62 -19.23 -15.82 -10.58
N ARG A 63 -19.86 -16.86 -11.12
CA ARG A 63 -19.24 -18.19 -11.29
C ARG A 63 -18.54 -18.28 -12.65
N THR A 64 -17.53 -19.15 -12.73
CA THR A 64 -16.72 -19.35 -13.95
C THR A 64 -17.57 -19.63 -15.20
N PHE A 65 -18.65 -20.40 -15.09
CA PHE A 65 -19.50 -20.74 -16.25
C PHE A 65 -20.33 -19.55 -16.76
N GLN A 66 -20.47 -18.47 -15.98
CA GLN A 66 -21.22 -17.26 -16.33
C GLN A 66 -20.33 -16.23 -17.04
N ALA A 67 -19.01 -16.39 -16.94
CA ALA A 67 -18.06 -15.42 -17.45
C ALA A 67 -17.81 -15.60 -18.96
N ASP A 68 -17.91 -14.50 -19.69
CA ASP A 68 -17.52 -14.46 -21.10
C ASP A 68 -16.02 -14.15 -21.23
N LYS A 69 -15.24 -15.21 -21.41
CA LYS A 69 -13.77 -15.14 -21.49
C LYS A 69 -13.27 -14.29 -22.66
N SER A 70 -14.08 -14.17 -23.73
CA SER A 70 -13.68 -13.43 -24.94
C SER A 70 -13.62 -11.91 -24.75
N LYS A 71 -14.16 -11.42 -23.65
CA LYS A 71 -14.18 -9.99 -23.30
C LYS A 71 -12.93 -9.51 -22.58
N TYR A 72 -11.99 -10.42 -22.24
CA TYR A 72 -10.82 -10.12 -21.45
C TYR A 72 -9.53 -10.45 -22.21
N ASP A 73 -8.55 -9.56 -22.07
CA ASP A 73 -7.24 -9.69 -22.71
C ASP A 73 -6.36 -10.72 -22.01
N ASP A 74 -6.44 -10.77 -20.67
CA ASP A 74 -5.66 -11.68 -19.85
C ASP A 74 -6.57 -12.56 -18.99
N ILE A 75 -6.22 -13.83 -18.87
CA ILE A 75 -6.93 -14.80 -18.03
C ILE A 75 -5.94 -15.36 -17.01
N ILE A 76 -6.30 -15.26 -15.72
CA ILE A 76 -5.53 -15.83 -14.61
C ILE A 76 -6.30 -17.04 -14.08
N ASP A 77 -5.69 -18.21 -14.15
CA ASP A 77 -6.23 -19.42 -13.53
C ASP A 77 -5.91 -19.44 -12.04
N ALA A 78 -6.95 -19.36 -11.23
CA ALA A 78 -6.92 -19.43 -9.77
C ALA A 78 -7.50 -20.73 -9.22
N THR A 79 -7.61 -21.77 -10.04
CA THR A 79 -8.15 -23.07 -9.62
C THR A 79 -7.44 -23.60 -8.37
N GLY A 80 -8.24 -23.95 -7.34
CA GLY A 80 -7.73 -24.40 -6.05
C GLY A 80 -7.13 -23.32 -5.16
N LYS A 81 -7.23 -22.05 -5.54
CA LYS A 81 -6.77 -20.91 -4.74
C LYS A 81 -7.95 -20.19 -4.08
N GLN A 82 -7.64 -19.52 -2.96
CA GLN A 82 -8.57 -18.62 -2.30
C GLN A 82 -8.31 -17.19 -2.77
N ILE A 83 -9.38 -16.48 -3.10
CA ILE A 83 -9.31 -15.09 -3.60
C ILE A 83 -9.93 -14.19 -2.53
N TYR A 84 -9.19 -13.20 -2.10
CA TYR A 84 -9.62 -12.19 -1.12
C TYR A 84 -9.50 -10.78 -1.69
N PRO A 85 -10.36 -9.84 -1.27
CA PRO A 85 -10.08 -8.41 -1.48
C PRO A 85 -8.78 -8.04 -0.76
N GLY A 86 -8.03 -7.08 -1.32
CA GLY A 86 -6.85 -6.54 -0.66
C GLY A 86 -7.22 -5.89 0.67
N PHE A 87 -6.36 -6.09 1.69
CA PHE A 87 -6.58 -5.50 3.00
C PHE A 87 -6.29 -4.00 3.01
N ILE A 88 -7.04 -3.28 3.83
CA ILE A 88 -6.84 -1.86 4.12
C ILE A 88 -6.44 -1.75 5.58
N ILE A 89 -5.25 -1.24 5.85
CA ILE A 89 -4.80 -0.99 7.22
C ILE A 89 -5.30 0.38 7.67
N ALA A 90 -6.05 0.43 8.77
CA ALA A 90 -6.47 1.68 9.39
C ALA A 90 -5.46 2.17 10.42
N ASN A 91 -5.42 3.49 10.64
CA ASN A 91 -4.66 4.14 11.71
C ASN A 91 -3.17 3.77 11.71
N SER A 92 -2.52 3.82 10.54
CA SER A 92 -1.14 3.39 10.33
C SER A 92 -0.17 4.57 10.29
N THR A 93 1.08 4.32 10.67
CA THR A 93 2.24 5.22 10.48
C THR A 93 3.19 4.71 9.40
N LEU A 94 2.78 3.74 8.59
CA LEU A 94 3.58 3.26 7.46
C LEU A 94 3.96 4.42 6.53
N GLY A 95 5.23 4.47 6.14
CA GLY A 95 5.77 5.54 5.32
C GLY A 95 5.92 6.89 6.04
N LEU A 96 5.50 7.01 7.32
CA LEU A 96 5.79 8.17 8.17
C LEU A 96 6.88 7.91 9.20
N GLN A 97 7.25 6.65 9.40
CA GLN A 97 8.29 6.26 10.33
C GLN A 97 9.06 5.08 9.76
N GLU A 98 10.38 5.24 9.60
CA GLU A 98 11.26 4.17 9.16
C GLU A 98 12.05 3.60 10.33
N ILE A 99 13.01 4.35 10.88
CA ILE A 99 13.88 3.88 11.96
C ILE A 99 13.51 4.60 13.26
N ALA A 100 12.91 3.88 14.22
CA ALA A 100 12.42 4.46 15.46
C ALA A 100 13.50 5.20 16.29
N ALA A 101 14.77 4.81 16.18
CA ALA A 101 15.89 5.44 16.88
C ALA A 101 16.43 6.70 16.17
N VAL A 102 15.99 6.98 14.93
CA VAL A 102 16.49 8.11 14.13
C VAL A 102 15.41 9.15 13.95
N ARG A 103 15.50 10.27 14.67
CA ARG A 103 14.47 11.34 14.64
C ARG A 103 14.18 11.87 13.24
N ALA A 104 15.17 11.96 12.37
CA ALA A 104 15.03 12.45 11.00
C ALA A 104 14.18 11.55 10.09
N THR A 105 13.83 10.34 10.53
CA THR A 105 12.97 9.40 9.80
C THR A 105 11.60 9.21 10.45
N GLN A 106 11.19 10.16 11.29
CA GLN A 106 9.95 10.11 12.07
C GLN A 106 9.07 11.31 11.74
N ASP A 107 8.26 11.19 10.71
CA ASP A 107 7.37 12.24 10.20
C ASP A 107 5.91 12.07 10.65
N GLN A 108 5.66 11.12 11.56
CA GLN A 108 4.31 10.89 12.10
C GLN A 108 3.85 11.96 13.08
N TYR A 109 4.71 12.89 13.50
CA TYR A 109 4.35 13.96 14.42
C TYR A 109 5.12 15.27 14.16
N GLU A 110 4.45 16.37 14.46
CA GLU A 110 4.94 17.73 14.36
C GLU A 110 5.00 18.44 15.73
N VAL A 111 5.60 19.62 15.76
CA VAL A 111 5.66 20.48 16.96
C VAL A 111 4.28 21.08 17.25
N GLY A 112 3.91 21.15 18.53
CA GLY A 112 2.66 21.74 19.01
C GLY A 112 1.61 20.74 19.42
N THR A 113 0.55 21.23 20.08
CA THR A 113 -0.51 20.42 20.66
C THR A 113 -1.77 20.40 19.80
N PHE A 114 -2.05 21.50 19.09
CA PHE A 114 -3.21 21.66 18.22
C PHE A 114 -2.75 21.91 16.78
N ARG A 115 -2.93 20.92 15.90
CA ARG A 115 -2.38 20.93 14.54
C ARG A 115 -3.42 20.55 13.49
N PRO A 116 -4.58 21.20 13.42
CA PRO A 116 -5.64 20.83 12.48
C PRO A 116 -5.26 21.03 11.01
N ASN A 117 -4.23 21.84 10.75
CA ASN A 117 -3.71 22.14 9.41
C ASN A 117 -2.71 21.10 8.88
N VAL A 118 -2.18 20.23 9.73
CA VAL A 118 -1.21 19.18 9.31
C VAL A 118 -1.94 18.08 8.56
N ARG A 119 -1.38 17.66 7.45
CA ARG A 119 -1.85 16.52 6.65
C ARG A 119 -0.75 15.49 6.55
N ALA A 120 -0.93 14.35 7.21
CA ALA A 120 0.09 13.30 7.30
C ALA A 120 0.50 12.73 5.93
N ILE A 121 -0.43 12.69 4.98
CA ILE A 121 -0.18 12.13 3.64
C ILE A 121 0.95 12.85 2.88
N ILE A 122 1.20 14.14 3.14
CA ILE A 122 2.26 14.92 2.47
C ILE A 122 3.65 14.39 2.83
N ALA A 123 3.79 13.82 4.03
CA ALA A 123 5.04 13.23 4.50
C ALA A 123 5.14 11.72 4.20
N PHE A 124 4.18 11.15 3.47
CA PHE A 124 4.19 9.74 3.15
C PHE A 124 5.36 9.39 2.23
N ASN A 125 6.27 8.54 2.73
CA ASN A 125 7.40 8.00 1.99
C ASN A 125 6.97 6.77 1.19
N THR A 126 6.89 6.91 -0.14
CA THR A 126 6.57 5.80 -1.04
C THR A 126 7.73 4.80 -1.18
N ASP A 127 8.97 5.24 -0.90
CA ASP A 127 10.19 4.42 -0.97
C ASP A 127 10.48 3.65 0.34
N SER A 128 9.52 3.61 1.26
CA SER A 128 9.65 2.85 2.51
C SER A 128 9.93 1.37 2.24
N GLU A 129 11.01 0.83 2.77
CA GLU A 129 11.39 -0.58 2.66
C GLU A 129 10.38 -1.55 3.32
N ILE A 130 9.52 -1.03 4.19
CA ILE A 130 8.48 -1.82 4.85
C ILE A 130 7.29 -2.05 3.91
N THR A 131 6.99 -1.08 3.05
CA THR A 131 5.81 -1.10 2.16
C THR A 131 5.77 -2.32 1.24
N PRO A 132 6.86 -2.75 0.56
CA PRO A 132 6.88 -3.96 -0.27
C PRO A 132 6.51 -5.22 0.53
N THR A 133 7.05 -5.37 1.73
CA THR A 133 6.75 -6.51 2.61
C THR A 133 5.28 -6.56 3.00
N VAL A 134 4.69 -5.42 3.31
CA VAL A 134 3.27 -5.30 3.66
C VAL A 134 2.38 -5.65 2.47
N ARG A 135 2.74 -5.18 1.26
CA ARG A 135 2.03 -5.51 0.01
C ARG A 135 2.04 -7.00 -0.30
N THR A 136 3.18 -7.68 -0.16
CA THR A 136 3.28 -9.12 -0.42
C THR A 136 2.42 -9.96 0.54
N ASN A 137 2.04 -9.40 1.68
CA ASN A 137 1.09 -10.00 2.62
C ASN A 137 -0.37 -9.59 2.36
N GLY A 138 -0.66 -8.95 1.21
CA GLY A 138 -2.02 -8.63 0.77
C GLY A 138 -2.59 -7.33 1.31
N VAL A 139 -1.81 -6.51 2.03
CA VAL A 139 -2.24 -5.18 2.47
C VAL A 139 -1.90 -4.17 1.37
N LEU A 140 -2.92 -3.71 0.65
CA LEU A 140 -2.74 -2.90 -0.56
C LEU A 140 -2.95 -1.41 -0.34
N MET A 141 -3.63 -1.02 0.74
CA MET A 141 -3.98 0.37 1.06
C MET A 141 -3.81 0.63 2.54
N GLY A 142 -3.60 1.91 2.90
CA GLY A 142 -3.50 2.34 4.28
C GLY A 142 -4.04 3.73 4.54
N GLN A 143 -4.65 3.90 5.71
CA GLN A 143 -4.93 5.21 6.27
C GLN A 143 -3.67 5.69 7.01
N ILE A 144 -3.02 6.69 6.44
CA ILE A 144 -1.78 7.28 6.97
C ILE A 144 -2.15 8.35 7.98
N THR A 145 -1.75 8.13 9.23
CA THR A 145 -2.31 8.86 10.38
C THR A 145 -1.21 9.57 11.16
N PRO A 146 -1.36 10.89 11.41
CA PRO A 146 -0.44 11.63 12.27
C PRO A 146 -0.61 11.21 13.74
N ARG A 147 0.42 11.42 14.53
CA ARG A 147 0.48 11.08 15.97
C ARG A 147 0.74 12.31 16.83
N GLN A 148 0.54 12.16 18.14
CA GLN A 148 0.79 13.14 19.20
C GLN A 148 -0.06 14.43 19.13
N GLY A 149 0.02 15.22 20.21
CA GLY A 149 -0.81 16.39 20.40
C GLY A 149 -2.25 16.05 20.77
N VAL A 150 -3.07 17.03 21.04
CA VAL A 150 -4.52 16.85 21.24
C VAL A 150 -5.21 16.74 19.88
N ILE A 151 -4.90 17.63 18.95
CA ILE A 151 -5.27 17.50 17.55
C ILE A 151 -3.99 17.22 16.76
N SER A 152 -3.85 15.98 16.28
CA SER A 152 -2.64 15.53 15.57
C SER A 152 -2.57 16.04 14.14
N GLY A 153 -3.70 16.28 13.52
CA GLY A 153 -3.82 16.63 12.10
C GLY A 153 -4.76 15.69 11.35
N ALA A 154 -4.76 15.80 10.04
CA ALA A 154 -5.59 15.01 9.14
C ALA A 154 -4.84 13.78 8.62
N SER A 155 -5.52 12.64 8.59
CA SER A 155 -5.11 11.44 7.87
C SER A 155 -5.50 11.52 6.39
N GLY A 156 -4.80 10.74 5.57
CA GLY A 156 -5.18 10.44 4.19
C GLY A 156 -5.16 8.95 3.94
N VAL A 157 -5.76 8.52 2.84
CA VAL A 157 -5.74 7.12 2.39
C VAL A 157 -4.86 7.02 1.15
N VAL A 158 -3.92 6.07 1.17
CA VAL A 158 -2.99 5.80 0.07
C VAL A 158 -3.08 4.36 -0.38
N HIS A 159 -2.77 4.09 -1.65
CA HIS A 159 -2.34 2.76 -2.07
C HIS A 159 -0.82 2.64 -1.97
N PHE A 160 -0.34 1.42 -1.77
CA PHE A 160 1.09 1.19 -1.53
C PHE A 160 1.89 0.91 -2.81
N ASP A 161 1.54 1.54 -3.92
CA ASP A 161 2.17 1.34 -5.24
C ASP A 161 2.33 2.66 -6.02
N GLY A 162 2.57 3.77 -5.35
CA GLY A 162 2.74 5.09 -5.98
C GLY A 162 4.19 5.52 -6.10
N TRP A 163 4.50 6.40 -7.05
CA TRP A 163 5.82 7.03 -7.23
C TRP A 163 6.10 8.12 -6.19
N ASN A 164 5.06 8.80 -5.76
CA ASN A 164 5.11 9.85 -4.76
C ASN A 164 3.78 9.86 -4.00
N TRP A 165 3.65 10.72 -2.99
CA TRP A 165 2.46 10.77 -2.16
C TRP A 165 1.20 11.24 -2.93
N GLU A 166 1.35 12.12 -3.97
CA GLU A 166 0.23 12.55 -4.81
C GLU A 166 -0.30 11.41 -5.65
N ASP A 167 0.59 10.62 -6.25
CA ASP A 167 0.25 9.46 -7.05
C ASP A 167 -0.36 8.34 -6.18
N ALA A 168 0.18 8.13 -4.98
CA ALA A 168 -0.33 7.17 -4.02
C ALA A 168 -1.69 7.54 -3.42
N ALA A 169 -2.09 8.82 -3.47
CA ALA A 169 -3.26 9.32 -2.78
C ALA A 169 -4.58 8.83 -3.38
N ILE A 170 -5.34 8.06 -2.63
CA ILE A 170 -6.75 7.73 -2.93
C ILE A 170 -7.67 8.79 -2.35
N LYS A 171 -7.39 9.26 -1.14
CA LYS A 171 -8.15 10.29 -0.45
C LYS A 171 -7.21 11.19 0.34
N MET A 172 -7.13 12.45 -0.05
CA MET A 172 -6.20 13.43 0.53
C MET A 172 -6.45 13.72 2.01
N VAL A 173 -7.73 13.79 2.39
CA VAL A 173 -8.18 14.03 3.77
C VAL A 173 -9.29 13.03 4.07
N ASP A 174 -9.05 12.17 5.04
CA ASP A 174 -10.01 11.16 5.46
C ASP A 174 -10.68 11.53 6.79
N GLY A 175 -9.91 12.02 7.76
CA GLY A 175 -10.40 12.46 9.04
C GLY A 175 -9.37 13.27 9.83
N ILE A 176 -9.83 14.00 10.84
CA ILE A 176 -8.96 14.69 11.80
C ILE A 176 -8.81 13.82 13.04
N HIS A 177 -7.58 13.64 13.48
CA HIS A 177 -7.24 12.78 14.61
C HIS A 177 -7.16 13.58 15.92
N LEU A 178 -8.01 13.19 16.87
CA LEU A 178 -8.08 13.74 18.21
C LEU A 178 -7.56 12.69 19.21
N ASN A 179 -6.56 13.05 19.99
CA ASN A 179 -6.11 12.27 21.14
C ASN A 179 -6.70 12.87 22.41
N TRP A 180 -7.53 12.07 23.09
CA TRP A 180 -8.16 12.55 24.32
C TRP A 180 -7.09 12.77 25.39
N PRO A 181 -7.07 13.97 26.04
CA PRO A 181 -6.08 14.26 27.07
C PRO A 181 -6.18 13.28 28.23
N SER A 182 -5.04 12.82 28.73
CA SER A 182 -5.00 12.00 29.93
C SER A 182 -5.32 12.87 31.17
N THR A 183 -6.25 12.42 32.00
CA THR A 183 -6.57 13.06 33.29
C THR A 183 -5.49 12.80 34.37
N HIS A 184 -4.50 11.92 34.07
CA HIS A 184 -3.46 11.50 35.03
C HIS A 184 -2.14 12.28 34.90
N HIS A 185 -2.07 13.30 34.04
CA HIS A 185 -0.89 14.17 34.04
C HIS A 185 -0.93 15.06 35.28
N LYS A 186 -0.24 14.61 36.32
CA LYS A 186 0.21 15.53 37.38
C LYS A 186 1.12 16.56 36.72
N HIS A 187 0.66 17.80 36.62
CA HIS A 187 1.53 18.93 36.40
C HIS A 187 2.55 18.94 37.54
N ASN A 188 3.80 18.56 37.27
CA ASN A 188 4.91 19.05 38.08
C ASN A 188 5.09 20.49 37.67
N LEU A 189 4.56 21.38 38.48
CA LEU A 189 4.88 22.80 38.51
C LEU A 189 6.34 22.97 38.92
#